data_7644fda597feb98609415cff1cbc19ba
#
_entry.id   7644fda597feb98609415cff1cbc19ba
#
_cell.length_a   1.000
_cell.length_b   1.000
_cell.length_c   1.000
_cell.angle_alpha   90.00
_cell.angle_beta   90.00
_cell.angle_gamma   90.00
#
_symmetry.space_group_name_H-M   'P 1'
#
loop_
_entity.id
_entity.type
_entity.pdbx_description
1 polymer ?
#
loop_
_entity_poly.entity_id
_entity_poly.type
_entity_poly.pdbx_seq_one_letter_code
_entity_poly.pdbx_strand_id
1 'polypeptide(L)'
;KFNFNPKDHLELANNKGIDMEAGVKITGSRFKVLKSEIAQLQRALLNFMIDTHVNEHGYEEVYVPYIVNRDSLFGTGQLPKFEEDLFKLDGKDQFYLTSTAEVPVTNLFRDEILDSNALPIKYVCHTPCFRSEAGSYGKDTKGMIRQHQFDKVELVKFVHPEDSENELNKLTN
;
A
#
# COMPACT_ATOMS: atom_id res chain seq x y z
N LYS A 1 13.83 6.76 26.13
CA LYS A 1 12.88 6.12 27.09
C LYS A 1 11.92 7.18 27.58
N PHE A 2 10.61 6.84 27.59
CA PHE A 2 9.59 7.73 28.18
C PHE A 2 9.70 7.66 29.71
N ASN A 3 9.37 8.76 30.37
CA ASN A 3 9.26 8.85 31.84
C ASN A 3 7.84 8.56 32.35
N PHE A 4 6.97 8.10 31.46
CA PHE A 4 5.59 7.69 31.73
C PHE A 4 5.29 6.37 31.03
N ASN A 5 4.20 5.69 31.41
CA ASN A 5 3.74 4.49 30.73
C ASN A 5 2.97 4.88 29.45
N PRO A 6 3.52 4.65 28.24
CA PRO A 6 2.86 5.05 27.00
C PRO A 6 1.62 4.19 26.75
N LYS A 7 0.53 4.85 26.35
CA LYS A 7 -0.68 4.19 25.88
C LYS A 7 -0.51 3.64 24.48
N ASP A 8 -1.11 2.51 24.18
CA ASP A 8 -1.14 1.99 22.82
C ASP A 8 -2.11 2.80 21.93
N HIS A 9 -2.04 2.55 20.61
CA HIS A 9 -2.82 3.32 19.64
C HIS A 9 -4.34 3.15 19.80
N LEU A 10 -4.83 2.00 20.28
CA LEU A 10 -6.25 1.79 20.54
C LEU A 10 -6.70 2.57 21.78
N GLU A 11 -5.89 2.58 22.84
CA GLU A 11 -6.17 3.37 24.03
C GLU A 11 -6.18 4.87 23.74
N LEU A 12 -5.25 5.35 22.89
CA LEU A 12 -5.21 6.75 22.45
C LEU A 12 -6.39 7.13 21.57
N ALA A 13 -6.85 6.20 20.75
CA ALA A 13 -7.96 6.40 19.82
C ALA A 13 -9.32 6.02 20.43
N ASN A 14 -9.36 5.62 21.70
CA ASN A 14 -10.59 5.23 22.38
C ASN A 14 -11.65 6.35 22.26
N ASN A 15 -12.83 6.01 21.73
CA ASN A 15 -13.94 6.92 21.44
C ASN A 15 -13.64 8.01 20.38
N LYS A 16 -12.52 7.94 19.63
CA LYS A 16 -12.15 8.93 18.61
C LYS A 16 -12.41 8.49 17.17
N GLY A 17 -13.09 7.37 16.97
CA GLY A 17 -13.53 6.96 15.64
C GLY A 17 -12.81 5.76 15.04
N ILE A 18 -12.10 4.93 15.81
CA ILE A 18 -11.66 3.61 15.40
C ILE A 18 -12.67 2.58 15.94
N ASP A 19 -13.32 1.86 15.04
CA ASP A 19 -14.36 0.87 15.38
C ASP A 19 -13.95 -0.50 14.80
N MET A 20 -13.32 -1.30 15.65
CA MET A 20 -12.89 -2.66 15.29
C MET A 20 -14.08 -3.64 15.27
N GLU A 21 -15.07 -3.45 16.15
CA GLU A 21 -16.25 -4.31 16.23
C GLU A 21 -17.10 -4.22 14.95
N ALA A 22 -17.30 -2.98 14.47
CA ALA A 22 -17.99 -2.76 13.20
C ALA A 22 -17.22 -3.39 12.02
N GLY A 23 -15.88 -3.32 12.02
CA GLY A 23 -15.04 -4.00 11.03
C GLY A 23 -15.25 -5.51 11.03
N VAL A 24 -15.23 -6.12 12.21
CA VAL A 24 -15.50 -7.57 12.38
C VAL A 24 -16.91 -7.93 11.91
N LYS A 25 -17.91 -7.11 12.25
CA LYS A 25 -19.30 -7.34 11.84
C LYS A 25 -19.50 -7.31 10.32
N ILE A 26 -18.79 -6.41 9.62
CA ILE A 26 -18.94 -6.22 8.17
C ILE A 26 -18.19 -7.31 7.40
N THR A 27 -16.99 -7.67 7.86
CA THR A 27 -16.09 -8.53 7.07
C THR A 27 -15.48 -9.64 7.92
N GLY A 28 -14.79 -9.29 9.02
CA GLY A 28 -14.06 -10.24 9.86
C GLY A 28 -12.98 -9.57 10.70
N SER A 29 -12.16 -10.38 11.36
CA SER A 29 -11.01 -9.88 12.11
C SER A 29 -10.03 -9.14 11.20
N ARG A 30 -9.22 -8.24 11.78
CA ARG A 30 -8.22 -7.40 11.08
C ARG A 30 -8.81 -6.45 10.02
N PHE A 31 -10.09 -6.16 10.10
CA PHE A 31 -10.73 -5.06 9.41
C PHE A 31 -11.19 -4.02 10.43
N LYS A 32 -11.25 -2.78 10.01
CA LYS A 32 -11.65 -1.65 10.84
C LYS A 32 -12.63 -0.74 10.11
N VAL A 33 -13.42 -0.03 10.87
CA VAL A 33 -14.16 1.14 10.39
C VAL A 33 -13.56 2.38 11.03
N LEU A 34 -13.25 3.37 10.23
CA LEU A 34 -12.83 4.69 10.71
C LEU A 34 -14.00 5.64 10.60
N LYS A 35 -14.20 6.45 11.63
CA LYS A 35 -15.32 7.40 11.73
C LYS A 35 -14.79 8.78 12.10
N SER A 36 -15.60 9.80 11.84
CA SER A 36 -15.43 11.18 12.30
C SER A 36 -14.00 11.72 12.07
N GLU A 37 -13.35 12.22 13.11
CA GLU A 37 -12.05 12.87 13.06
C GLU A 37 -10.93 11.94 12.55
N ILE A 38 -10.96 10.66 12.90
CA ILE A 38 -9.96 9.70 12.43
C ILE A 38 -10.10 9.41 10.93
N ALA A 39 -11.32 9.32 10.42
CA ALA A 39 -11.55 9.18 8.97
C ALA A 39 -11.08 10.43 8.20
N GLN A 40 -11.33 11.63 8.78
CA GLN A 40 -10.83 12.88 8.21
C GLN A 40 -9.30 12.96 8.24
N LEU A 41 -8.68 12.54 9.35
CA LEU A 41 -7.23 12.51 9.50
C LEU A 41 -6.57 11.55 8.48
N GLN A 42 -7.14 10.35 8.27
CA GLN A 42 -6.63 9.43 7.25
C GLN A 42 -6.63 10.09 5.88
N ARG A 43 -7.75 10.70 5.47
CA ARG A 43 -7.85 11.40 4.19
C ARG A 43 -6.87 12.57 4.09
N ALA A 44 -6.73 13.35 5.15
CA ALA A 44 -5.80 14.47 5.19
C ALA A 44 -4.34 14.00 5.04
N LEU A 45 -3.95 12.91 5.70
CA LEU A 45 -2.61 12.32 5.57
C LEU A 45 -2.35 11.78 4.17
N LEU A 46 -3.33 11.12 3.53
CA LEU A 46 -3.19 10.64 2.16
C LEU A 46 -2.95 11.80 1.20
N ASN A 47 -3.79 12.83 1.27
CA ASN A 47 -3.63 14.01 0.43
C ASN A 47 -2.28 14.70 0.68
N PHE A 48 -1.90 14.89 1.95
CA PHE A 48 -0.63 15.51 2.31
C PHE A 48 0.58 14.75 1.71
N MET A 49 0.58 13.42 1.80
CA MET A 49 1.67 12.61 1.23
C MET A 49 1.73 12.72 -0.29
N ILE A 50 0.57 12.64 -0.98
CA ILE A 50 0.51 12.77 -2.44
C ILE A 50 0.96 14.16 -2.86
N ASP A 51 0.36 15.20 -2.28
CA ASP A 51 0.64 16.60 -2.63
C ASP A 51 2.11 16.96 -2.41
N THR A 52 2.73 16.49 -1.34
CA THR A 52 4.15 16.67 -1.06
C THR A 52 5.01 16.07 -2.16
N HIS A 53 4.73 14.83 -2.55
CA HIS A 53 5.54 14.16 -3.58
C HIS A 53 5.33 14.76 -4.97
N VAL A 54 4.12 15.20 -5.29
CA VAL A 54 3.83 15.86 -6.56
C VAL A 54 4.47 17.26 -6.61
N ASN A 55 4.22 18.09 -5.59
CA ASN A 55 4.55 19.50 -5.64
C ASN A 55 6.03 19.79 -5.28
N GLU A 56 6.62 19.00 -4.37
CA GLU A 56 7.96 19.27 -3.85
C GLU A 56 9.02 18.31 -4.42
N HIS A 57 8.66 17.05 -4.69
CA HIS A 57 9.62 16.03 -5.10
C HIS A 57 9.55 15.70 -6.61
N GLY A 58 8.59 16.29 -7.34
CA GLY A 58 8.45 16.15 -8.78
C GLY A 58 8.06 14.75 -9.23
N TYR A 59 7.18 14.10 -8.48
CA TYR A 59 6.53 12.86 -8.90
C TYR A 59 5.27 13.18 -9.70
N GLU A 60 4.96 12.34 -10.66
CA GLU A 60 3.67 12.34 -11.34
C GLU A 60 2.70 11.42 -10.59
N GLU A 61 1.51 11.94 -10.27
CA GLU A 61 0.45 11.12 -9.66
C GLU A 61 -0.18 10.21 -10.70
N VAL A 62 -0.30 8.93 -10.38
CA VAL A 62 -0.99 7.94 -11.22
C VAL A 62 -2.10 7.25 -10.45
N TYR A 63 -3.23 7.01 -11.11
CA TYR A 63 -4.36 6.24 -10.61
C TYR A 63 -4.46 4.93 -11.38
N VAL A 64 -4.43 3.81 -10.67
CA VAL A 64 -4.33 2.47 -11.26
C VAL A 64 -5.49 1.57 -10.84
N PRO A 65 -5.81 0.50 -11.60
CA PRO A 65 -6.76 -0.52 -11.16
C PRO A 65 -6.30 -1.22 -9.87
N TYR A 66 -7.24 -1.50 -8.97
CA TYR A 66 -6.99 -2.26 -7.73
C TYR A 66 -7.20 -3.77 -7.91
N ILE A 67 -7.81 -4.17 -9.00
CA ILE A 67 -7.89 -5.55 -9.45
C ILE A 67 -6.81 -5.75 -10.50
N VAL A 68 -5.92 -6.72 -10.26
CA VAL A 68 -4.77 -7.01 -11.12
C VAL A 68 -4.85 -8.45 -11.63
N ASN A 69 -4.30 -8.70 -12.81
CA ASN A 69 -4.23 -10.03 -13.37
C ASN A 69 -3.01 -10.81 -12.84
N ARG A 70 -3.01 -12.11 -13.08
CA ARG A 70 -1.95 -13.02 -12.67
C ARG A 70 -0.58 -12.61 -13.20
N ASP A 71 -0.51 -12.17 -14.45
CA ASP A 71 0.75 -11.82 -15.10
C ASP A 71 1.40 -10.59 -14.46
N SER A 72 0.60 -9.63 -14.00
CA SER A 72 1.10 -8.47 -13.26
C SER A 72 1.73 -8.87 -11.93
N LEU A 73 1.11 -9.80 -11.19
CA LEU A 73 1.67 -10.33 -9.94
C LEU A 73 2.92 -11.18 -10.17
N PHE A 74 2.98 -11.86 -11.30
CA PHE A 74 4.17 -12.62 -11.68
C PHE A 74 5.33 -11.70 -12.05
N GLY A 75 5.04 -10.63 -12.79
CA GLY A 75 6.03 -9.63 -13.23
C GLY A 75 6.72 -8.91 -12.07
N THR A 76 6.05 -8.75 -10.93
CA THR A 76 6.59 -8.12 -9.71
C THR A 76 6.98 -9.12 -8.61
N GLY A 77 6.95 -10.44 -8.91
CA GLY A 77 7.48 -11.48 -8.04
C GLY A 77 6.60 -11.89 -6.85
N GLN A 78 5.34 -11.42 -6.77
CA GLN A 78 4.41 -11.91 -5.76
C GLN A 78 3.97 -13.33 -6.04
N LEU A 79 3.79 -13.70 -7.30
CA LEU A 79 3.53 -15.07 -7.71
C LEU A 79 4.80 -15.74 -8.25
N PRO A 80 4.93 -17.06 -8.04
CA PRO A 80 4.01 -17.96 -7.32
C PRO A 80 4.20 -17.96 -5.80
N LYS A 81 5.28 -17.37 -5.29
CA LYS A 81 5.79 -17.60 -3.92
C LYS A 81 4.83 -17.14 -2.83
N PHE A 82 4.12 -16.04 -3.04
CA PHE A 82 3.28 -15.40 -2.02
C PHE A 82 1.78 -15.50 -2.34
N GLU A 83 1.34 -16.50 -3.11
CA GLU A 83 -0.07 -16.64 -3.49
C GLU A 83 -1.01 -16.73 -2.27
N GLU A 84 -0.57 -17.35 -1.17
CA GLU A 84 -1.35 -17.47 0.06
C GLU A 84 -1.59 -16.13 0.77
N ASP A 85 -0.73 -15.14 0.50
CA ASP A 85 -0.87 -13.77 1.04
C ASP A 85 -1.80 -12.88 0.20
N LEU A 86 -2.31 -13.37 -0.93
CA LEU A 86 -3.13 -12.61 -1.84
C LEU A 86 -4.62 -12.94 -1.70
N PHE A 87 -5.48 -11.94 -1.94
CA PHE A 87 -6.92 -12.16 -2.13
C PHE A 87 -7.20 -12.45 -3.61
N LYS A 88 -7.42 -13.72 -3.92
CA LYS A 88 -7.82 -14.18 -5.24
C LYS A 88 -9.32 -14.05 -5.42
N LEU A 89 -9.76 -13.53 -6.56
CA LEU A 89 -11.16 -13.42 -6.90
C LEU A 89 -11.64 -14.70 -7.59
N ASP A 90 -12.83 -15.16 -7.22
CA ASP A 90 -13.47 -16.28 -7.88
C ASP A 90 -13.91 -15.87 -9.29
N GLY A 91 -13.68 -16.74 -10.28
CA GLY A 91 -14.07 -16.50 -11.66
C GLY A 91 -13.22 -17.26 -12.67
N LYS A 92 -13.55 -17.08 -13.95
CA LYS A 92 -12.77 -17.68 -15.05
C LYS A 92 -11.42 -16.97 -15.22
N ASP A 93 -11.39 -15.67 -14.96
CA ASP A 93 -10.20 -14.85 -15.02
C ASP A 93 -9.45 -14.95 -13.71
N GLN A 94 -8.12 -15.07 -13.78
CA GLN A 94 -7.29 -15.14 -12.60
C GLN A 94 -6.96 -13.72 -12.12
N PHE A 95 -7.95 -13.09 -11.48
CA PHE A 95 -7.82 -11.78 -10.89
C PHE A 95 -7.55 -11.83 -9.39
N TYR A 96 -6.91 -10.80 -8.90
CA TYR A 96 -6.55 -10.62 -7.49
C TYR A 96 -6.77 -9.17 -7.08
N LEU A 97 -7.07 -8.95 -5.80
CA LEU A 97 -6.97 -7.62 -5.22
C LEU A 97 -5.50 -7.26 -5.03
N THR A 98 -5.10 -6.05 -5.42
CA THR A 98 -3.70 -5.65 -5.31
C THR A 98 -3.22 -5.61 -3.86
N SER A 99 -2.03 -6.14 -3.60
CA SER A 99 -1.39 -6.10 -2.28
C SER A 99 -0.51 -4.87 -2.07
N THR A 100 -0.21 -4.14 -3.13
CA THR A 100 0.64 -2.95 -3.17
C THR A 100 0.48 -2.24 -4.51
N ALA A 101 0.57 -0.92 -4.55
CA ALA A 101 0.56 -0.16 -5.80
C ALA A 101 1.76 -0.48 -6.71
N GLU A 102 2.85 -1.02 -6.16
CA GLU A 102 3.99 -1.51 -6.93
C GLU A 102 3.55 -2.43 -8.08
N VAL A 103 2.62 -3.35 -7.82
CA VAL A 103 2.14 -4.31 -8.82
C VAL A 103 1.57 -3.61 -10.06
N PRO A 104 0.49 -2.83 -9.98
CA PRO A 104 -0.05 -2.18 -11.17
C PRO A 104 0.87 -1.10 -11.74
N VAL A 105 1.57 -0.31 -10.92
CA VAL A 105 2.43 0.77 -11.41
C VAL A 105 3.63 0.24 -12.16
N THR A 106 4.32 -0.79 -11.66
CA THR A 106 5.47 -1.37 -12.35
C THR A 106 5.06 -2.00 -13.68
N ASN A 107 3.88 -2.60 -13.73
CA ASN A 107 3.36 -3.23 -14.96
C ASN A 107 2.83 -2.24 -16.01
N LEU A 108 2.83 -0.93 -15.74
CA LEU A 108 2.54 0.08 -16.79
C LEU A 108 3.50 -0.05 -17.97
N PHE A 109 4.74 -0.47 -17.71
CA PHE A 109 5.78 -0.64 -18.74
C PHE A 109 6.17 -2.10 -19.00
N ARG A 110 5.31 -3.05 -18.60
CA ARG A 110 5.55 -4.46 -18.90
C ARG A 110 5.56 -4.68 -20.41
N ASP A 111 6.57 -5.41 -20.87
CA ASP A 111 6.81 -5.71 -22.30
C ASP A 111 7.08 -4.47 -23.18
N GLU A 112 7.48 -3.35 -22.58
CA GLU A 112 7.85 -2.13 -23.27
C GLU A 112 9.35 -1.85 -23.20
N ILE A 113 9.88 -1.26 -24.26
CA ILE A 113 11.25 -0.71 -24.30
C ILE A 113 11.14 0.79 -24.14
N LEU A 114 11.61 1.30 -23.01
CA LEU A 114 11.56 2.72 -22.71
C LEU A 114 12.69 3.48 -23.41
N ASP A 115 12.40 4.70 -23.88
CA ASP A 115 13.45 5.61 -24.35
C ASP A 115 14.30 6.03 -23.14
N SER A 116 15.63 5.86 -23.29
CA SER A 116 16.57 6.24 -22.23
C SER A 116 16.49 7.73 -21.84
N ASN A 117 16.10 8.60 -22.76
CA ASN A 117 15.92 10.02 -22.50
C ASN A 117 14.66 10.34 -21.66
N ALA A 118 13.74 9.39 -21.53
CA ALA A 118 12.54 9.55 -20.67
C ALA A 118 12.84 9.29 -19.19
N LEU A 119 13.99 8.69 -18.87
CA LEU A 119 14.36 8.33 -17.49
C LEU A 119 15.06 9.51 -16.77
N PRO A 120 14.88 9.67 -15.47
CA PRO A 120 14.03 8.86 -14.58
C PRO A 120 12.55 9.18 -14.70
N ILE A 121 11.69 8.16 -14.71
CA ILE A 121 10.24 8.31 -14.53
C ILE A 121 9.92 8.11 -13.05
N LYS A 122 9.13 9.00 -12.46
CA LYS A 122 8.81 8.99 -11.03
C LYS A 122 7.30 9.04 -10.83
N TYR A 123 6.71 7.99 -10.28
CA TYR A 123 5.28 7.93 -9.99
C TYR A 123 5.01 7.88 -8.50
N VAL A 124 3.97 8.60 -8.05
CA VAL A 124 3.33 8.45 -6.76
C VAL A 124 1.93 7.90 -6.97
N CYS A 125 1.56 6.89 -6.19
CA CYS A 125 0.27 6.22 -6.34
C CYS A 125 -0.31 5.90 -4.97
N HIS A 126 -1.57 6.27 -4.73
CA HIS A 126 -2.34 5.81 -3.58
C HIS A 126 -3.22 4.63 -3.99
N THR A 127 -3.17 3.55 -3.24
CA THR A 127 -4.11 2.44 -3.35
C THR A 127 -4.52 1.90 -1.98
N PRO A 128 -5.76 1.37 -1.84
CA PRO A 128 -6.00 0.36 -0.84
C PRO A 128 -5.13 -0.86 -1.18
N CYS A 129 -4.57 -1.49 -0.15
CA CYS A 129 -3.77 -2.69 -0.26
C CYS A 129 -4.46 -3.82 0.50
N PHE A 130 -4.47 -5.02 -0.10
CA PHE A 130 -5.18 -6.18 0.42
C PHE A 130 -4.20 -7.33 0.64
N ARG A 131 -4.08 -7.81 1.88
CA ARG A 131 -3.17 -8.91 2.25
C ARG A 131 -3.87 -9.88 3.18
N SER A 132 -3.79 -11.18 2.87
CA SER A 132 -4.39 -12.23 3.72
C SER A 132 -3.56 -12.49 4.98
N GLU A 133 -2.31 -12.00 5.03
CA GLU A 133 -1.42 -12.13 6.20
C GLU A 133 -1.28 -13.58 6.68
N ALA A 134 -1.21 -14.54 5.75
CA ALA A 134 -1.25 -15.98 6.03
C ALA A 134 -0.14 -16.45 6.99
N GLY A 135 1.03 -15.81 6.98
CA GLY A 135 2.18 -16.16 7.82
C GLY A 135 2.26 -15.45 9.18
N SER A 136 1.30 -14.57 9.53
CA SER A 136 1.42 -13.67 10.70
C SER A 136 0.76 -14.21 11.97
N TYR A 137 1.09 -15.42 12.39
CA TYR A 137 0.55 -16.00 13.63
C TYR A 137 1.22 -15.39 14.87
N GLY A 138 0.43 -14.69 15.72
CA GLY A 138 0.80 -14.32 17.09
C GLY A 138 1.64 -13.05 17.27
N LYS A 139 2.22 -12.46 16.22
CA LYS A 139 2.96 -11.19 16.30
C LYS A 139 2.15 -10.05 15.69
N ASP A 140 2.10 -8.91 16.40
CA ASP A 140 1.49 -7.66 15.92
C ASP A 140 0.03 -7.80 15.48
N THR A 141 -0.71 -8.74 16.08
CA THR A 141 -2.12 -8.99 15.77
C THR A 141 -3.08 -8.08 16.52
N LYS A 142 -2.58 -7.35 17.53
CA LYS A 142 -3.40 -6.43 18.32
C LYS A 142 -3.60 -5.12 17.55
N GLY A 143 -4.86 -4.69 17.48
CA GLY A 143 -5.23 -3.39 16.92
C GLY A 143 -5.05 -3.28 15.41
N MET A 144 -4.46 -2.17 14.96
CA MET A 144 -4.35 -1.83 13.53
C MET A 144 -2.96 -2.09 12.93
N ILE A 145 -2.06 -2.79 13.62
CA ILE A 145 -0.69 -2.99 13.15
C ILE A 145 -0.67 -3.87 11.89
N ARG A 146 -1.49 -4.94 11.88
CA ARG A 146 -1.64 -5.83 10.72
C ARG A 146 -3.10 -5.93 10.32
N GLN A 147 -3.41 -5.36 9.18
CA GLN A 147 -4.76 -5.30 8.62
C GLN A 147 -4.80 -6.02 7.28
N HIS A 148 -5.94 -6.67 6.99
CA HIS A 148 -6.21 -7.24 5.68
C HIS A 148 -6.43 -6.19 4.59
N GLN A 149 -6.89 -5.01 5.01
CA GLN A 149 -7.06 -3.84 4.14
C GLN A 149 -6.47 -2.60 4.80
N PHE A 150 -5.59 -1.91 4.10
CA PHE A 150 -5.01 -0.62 4.53
C PHE A 150 -4.71 0.23 3.31
N ASP A 151 -4.54 1.53 3.51
CA ASP A 151 -4.16 2.47 2.46
C ASP A 151 -2.65 2.70 2.46
N LYS A 152 -2.06 2.83 1.27
CA LYS A 152 -0.64 3.10 1.10
C LYS A 152 -0.42 4.11 -0.03
N VAL A 153 0.42 5.11 0.24
CA VAL A 153 0.99 5.97 -0.79
C VAL A 153 2.36 5.40 -1.15
N GLU A 154 2.50 4.99 -2.39
CA GLU A 154 3.68 4.30 -2.92
C GLU A 154 4.45 5.21 -3.86
N LEU A 155 5.78 5.17 -3.77
CA LEU A 155 6.68 5.84 -4.69
C LEU A 155 7.37 4.79 -5.56
N VAL A 156 7.30 4.96 -6.87
CA VAL A 156 7.96 4.06 -7.84
C VAL A 156 8.81 4.91 -8.77
N LYS A 157 10.06 4.50 -8.96
CA LYS A 157 10.99 5.11 -9.92
C LYS A 157 11.46 4.10 -10.94
N PHE A 158 11.44 4.50 -12.20
CA PHE A 158 12.13 3.79 -13.29
C PHE A 158 13.36 4.58 -13.64
N VAL A 159 14.52 3.96 -13.54
CA VAL A 159 15.82 4.64 -13.64
C VAL A 159 16.80 3.84 -14.48
N HIS A 160 17.88 4.47 -14.94
CA HIS A 160 18.99 3.73 -15.53
C HIS A 160 19.61 2.80 -14.48
N PRO A 161 20.05 1.57 -14.87
CA PRO A 161 20.64 0.62 -13.93
C PRO A 161 21.82 1.20 -13.14
N GLU A 162 22.66 2.00 -13.77
CA GLU A 162 23.82 2.67 -13.17
C GLU A 162 23.45 3.70 -12.10
N ASP A 163 22.25 4.27 -12.19
CA ASP A 163 21.75 5.28 -11.23
C ASP A 163 20.93 4.69 -10.07
N SER A 164 20.67 3.38 -10.11
CA SER A 164 19.73 2.72 -9.21
C SER A 164 20.03 2.97 -7.72
N GLU A 165 21.28 2.82 -7.31
CA GLU A 165 21.69 3.02 -5.90
C GLU A 165 21.55 4.49 -5.48
N ASN A 166 21.95 5.42 -6.34
CA ASN A 166 21.84 6.85 -6.09
C ASN A 166 20.37 7.29 -5.98
N GLU A 167 19.52 6.80 -6.86
CA GLU A 167 18.08 7.11 -6.84
C GLU A 167 17.35 6.45 -5.65
N LEU A 168 17.79 5.26 -5.21
CA LEU A 168 17.31 4.67 -3.97
C LEU A 168 17.67 5.53 -2.75
N ASN A 169 18.91 6.03 -2.69
CA ASN A 169 19.33 6.93 -1.60
C ASN A 169 18.51 8.23 -1.60
N LYS A 170 18.21 8.82 -2.75
CA LYS A 170 17.33 10.00 -2.86
C LYS A 170 15.88 9.70 -2.48
N LEU A 171 15.42 8.47 -2.64
CA LEU A 171 14.06 8.06 -2.28
C LEU A 171 13.90 7.91 -0.77
N THR A 172 14.98 7.56 -0.06
CA THR A 172 14.97 7.26 1.38
C THR A 172 15.37 8.46 2.26
N ASN A 173 15.93 9.52 1.70
CA ASN A 173 16.33 10.75 2.39
C ASN A 173 15.32 11.88 2.18
#